data_bafa014d39afd36728a9be85a09a2261
#
_entry.id   bafa014d39afd36728a9be85a09a2261
#
_cell.length_a   1.000
_cell.length_b   1.000
_cell.length_c   1.000
_cell.angle_alpha   90.00
_cell.angle_beta   90.00
_cell.angle_gamma   90.00
#
_symmetry.space_group_name_H-M   'P 1'
#
loop_
_entity.id
_entity.type
_entity.pdbx_description
1 polymer ?
#
loop_
_entity_poly.entity_id
_entity_poly.type
_entity_poly.pdbx_seq_one_letter_code
_entity_poly.pdbx_strand_id
1 'polypeptide(L)'
;MQQECIPQSILGMDVLCQAKSGMGKTAVFVLASLQQIEPVDGEVSVLVVCHTRELAYQIRNEYARFTKYMPDVRTAVVYGGTSIREDQAMLADKSRCPHILVGTPGRMNALVRDKSLKCGEVKHFVVDECDKVLDNLEMRRDVQEIFRSTPHHKQVTVSYTHLRAHETRG
;
A
#
# COMPACT_ATOMS: atom_id res chain seq x y z
N MET A 1 8.26 14.07 -16.91
CA MET A 1 8.79 13.03 -16.31
C MET A 1 8.05 11.84 -16.15
N GLN A 2 7.26 11.56 -16.99
CA GLN A 2 6.43 10.41 -16.93
C GLN A 2 7.19 9.12 -17.06
N GLN A 3 8.41 9.22 -17.48
CA GLN A 3 9.17 8.01 -17.65
C GLN A 3 9.44 7.30 -16.38
N GLU A 4 9.38 8.03 -15.28
CA GLU A 4 9.61 7.41 -14.01
C GLU A 4 8.46 6.54 -13.57
N CYS A 5 7.35 6.66 -14.23
CA CYS A 5 6.18 5.90 -13.86
C CYS A 5 6.30 4.47 -14.35
N ILE A 6 5.85 3.53 -13.55
CA ILE A 6 5.73 2.15 -13.98
C ILE A 6 4.68 2.10 -15.08
N PRO A 7 4.98 1.47 -16.21
CA PRO A 7 3.96 1.37 -17.25
C PRO A 7 2.70 0.71 -16.71
N GLN A 8 1.56 1.29 -17.02
CA GLN A 8 0.29 0.75 -16.57
C GLN A 8 0.08 -0.68 -17.01
N SER A 9 0.64 -1.04 -18.16
CA SER A 9 0.51 -2.40 -18.66
C SER A 9 1.12 -3.43 -17.72
N ILE A 10 2.09 -3.04 -16.88
CA ILE A 10 2.69 -3.95 -15.93
C ILE A 10 1.77 -4.21 -14.76
N LEU A 11 1.13 -3.18 -14.24
CA LEU A 11 0.25 -3.29 -13.09
C LEU A 11 -1.22 -3.29 -13.48
N GLY A 12 -1.55 -2.79 -14.66
CA GLY A 12 -2.94 -2.72 -15.10
C GLY A 12 -3.73 -1.64 -14.38
N MET A 13 -3.10 -0.50 -14.10
CA MET A 13 -3.72 0.55 -13.32
C MET A 13 -3.34 1.92 -13.83
N ASP A 14 -4.12 2.91 -13.46
CA ASP A 14 -3.78 4.30 -13.70
C ASP A 14 -2.89 4.75 -12.57
N VAL A 15 -1.74 5.31 -12.91
CA VAL A 15 -0.70 5.59 -11.94
C VAL A 15 -0.53 7.08 -11.75
N LEU A 16 -0.58 7.52 -10.49
CA LEU A 16 -0.17 8.85 -10.10
C LEU A 16 1.26 8.76 -9.63
N CYS A 17 2.20 9.22 -10.44
CA CYS A 17 3.61 9.03 -10.16
C CYS A 17 4.16 10.03 -9.17
N GLN A 18 5.02 9.53 -8.33
CA GLN A 18 5.79 10.34 -7.40
C GLN A 18 7.26 10.10 -7.69
N ALA A 19 7.91 11.06 -8.26
CA ALA A 19 9.29 10.87 -8.71
C ALA A 19 10.32 11.36 -7.70
N LYS A 20 9.91 11.73 -6.51
CA LYS A 20 10.83 12.24 -5.50
C LYS A 20 11.43 11.11 -4.71
N SER A 21 12.62 11.33 -4.20
CA SER A 21 13.28 10.36 -3.35
C SER A 21 13.29 10.85 -1.92
N GLY A 22 13.57 9.94 -1.01
CA GLY A 22 13.74 10.28 0.40
C GLY A 22 12.43 10.34 1.15
N MET A 23 12.49 10.92 2.34
CA MET A 23 11.37 10.91 3.25
C MET A 23 10.20 11.76 2.80
N GLY A 24 10.46 12.72 1.91
CA GLY A 24 9.39 13.59 1.46
C GLY A 24 8.28 12.86 0.74
N LYS A 25 8.63 11.82 -0.02
CA LYS A 25 7.60 11.10 -0.78
C LYS A 25 6.70 10.28 0.13
N THR A 26 7.23 9.74 1.23
CA THR A 26 6.42 9.01 2.19
C THR A 26 5.37 9.93 2.80
N ALA A 27 5.79 11.13 3.22
CA ALA A 27 4.85 12.09 3.79
C ALA A 27 3.77 12.47 2.77
N VAL A 28 4.15 12.60 1.49
CA VAL A 28 3.19 13.01 0.46
C VAL A 28 2.05 12.00 0.34
N PHE A 29 2.36 10.72 0.21
CA PHE A 29 1.26 9.77 0.03
C PHE A 29 0.48 9.53 1.32
N VAL A 30 1.15 9.65 2.47
CA VAL A 30 0.46 9.55 3.75
C VAL A 30 -0.57 10.66 3.87
N LEU A 31 -0.17 11.89 3.61
CA LEU A 31 -1.09 13.02 3.69
C LEU A 31 -2.20 12.92 2.66
N ALA A 32 -1.85 12.53 1.44
CA ALA A 32 -2.84 12.43 0.37
C ALA A 32 -3.93 11.41 0.71
N SER A 33 -3.53 10.26 1.25
CA SER A 33 -4.51 9.24 1.59
C SER A 33 -5.34 9.65 2.81
N LEU A 34 -4.73 10.32 3.78
CA LEU A 34 -5.46 10.74 4.98
C LEU A 34 -6.45 11.86 4.71
N GLN A 35 -6.16 12.73 3.73
CA GLN A 35 -7.08 13.81 3.42
C GLN A 35 -8.40 13.31 2.88
N GLN A 36 -8.42 12.12 2.31
CA GLN A 36 -9.61 11.56 1.69
C GLN A 36 -10.24 10.45 2.49
N ILE A 37 -9.67 10.12 3.65
CA ILE A 37 -10.15 8.94 4.37
C ILE A 37 -11.45 9.22 5.10
N GLU A 38 -12.39 8.30 4.96
CA GLU A 38 -13.65 8.30 5.69
C GLU A 38 -13.70 6.96 6.41
N PRO A 39 -13.26 6.92 7.66
CA PRO A 39 -13.12 5.64 8.34
C PRO A 39 -14.47 5.00 8.61
N VAL A 40 -14.62 3.75 8.20
CA VAL A 40 -15.80 2.94 8.45
C VAL A 40 -15.32 1.67 9.12
N ASP A 41 -15.90 1.33 10.26
CA ASP A 41 -15.48 0.15 11.01
C ASP A 41 -15.67 -1.09 10.17
N GLY A 42 -14.62 -1.93 10.14
CA GLY A 42 -14.64 -3.16 9.38
C GLY A 42 -14.21 -3.04 7.93
N GLU A 43 -13.86 -1.83 7.48
CA GLU A 43 -13.47 -1.61 6.08
C GLU A 43 -12.06 -1.09 5.98
N VAL A 44 -11.26 -1.75 5.13
CA VAL A 44 -9.93 -1.28 4.78
C VAL A 44 -10.07 -0.41 3.54
N SER A 45 -9.76 0.87 3.67
CA SER A 45 -9.91 1.81 2.55
C SER A 45 -8.59 2.19 1.91
N VAL A 46 -7.46 1.97 2.58
CA VAL A 46 -6.14 2.28 2.04
C VAL A 46 -5.24 1.06 2.17
N LEU A 47 -4.64 0.66 1.06
CA LEU A 47 -3.63 -0.40 1.06
C LEU A 47 -2.30 0.21 0.65
N VAL A 48 -1.27 -0.06 1.42
CA VAL A 48 0.09 0.40 1.11
C VAL A 48 0.99 -0.82 1.03
N VAL A 49 1.60 -1.04 -0.12
CA VAL A 49 2.46 -2.19 -0.37
C VAL A 49 3.91 -1.72 -0.45
N CYS A 50 4.79 -2.40 0.24
CA CYS A 50 6.23 -2.11 0.20
C CYS A 50 7.00 -3.42 0.26
N HIS A 51 8.30 -3.36 -0.05
CA HIS A 51 9.05 -4.60 -0.27
C HIS A 51 9.70 -5.18 0.98
N THR A 52 9.77 -4.45 2.10
CA THR A 52 10.37 -4.97 3.33
C THR A 52 9.51 -4.68 4.53
N ARG A 53 9.70 -5.52 5.57
CA ARG A 53 9.04 -5.34 6.84
C ARG A 53 9.46 -4.03 7.51
N GLU A 54 10.75 -3.70 7.40
CA GLU A 54 11.27 -2.47 8.00
C GLU A 54 10.62 -1.24 7.41
N LEU A 55 10.46 -1.23 6.09
CA LEU A 55 9.81 -0.11 5.43
C LEU A 55 8.34 -0.04 5.82
N ALA A 56 7.70 -1.20 5.97
CA ALA A 56 6.30 -1.23 6.39
C ALA A 56 6.13 -0.57 7.75
N TYR A 57 7.04 -0.85 8.68
CA TYR A 57 6.98 -0.21 10.00
C TYR A 57 7.22 1.29 9.92
N GLN A 58 8.17 1.72 9.08
CA GLN A 58 8.42 3.15 8.91
C GLN A 58 7.20 3.87 8.38
N ILE A 59 6.53 3.27 7.41
CA ILE A 59 5.32 3.85 6.83
C ILE A 59 4.21 3.88 7.88
N ARG A 60 4.03 2.80 8.63
CA ARG A 60 3.03 2.75 9.68
C ARG A 60 3.28 3.85 10.71
N ASN A 61 4.54 4.07 11.06
CA ASN A 61 4.90 5.10 12.02
C ASN A 61 4.60 6.49 11.50
N GLU A 62 4.78 6.71 10.19
CA GLU A 62 4.40 7.99 9.58
C GLU A 62 2.90 8.19 9.66
N TYR A 63 2.12 7.16 9.36
CA TYR A 63 0.67 7.27 9.49
C TYR A 63 0.29 7.55 10.95
N ALA A 64 0.94 6.87 11.89
CA ALA A 64 0.65 7.09 13.31
C ALA A 64 0.92 8.53 13.70
N ARG A 65 2.01 9.10 13.19
CA ARG A 65 2.37 10.47 13.51
C ARG A 65 1.31 11.45 13.02
N PHE A 66 0.81 11.23 11.81
CA PHE A 66 -0.18 12.14 11.22
C PHE A 66 -1.61 11.86 11.70
N THR A 67 -1.87 10.70 12.29
CA THR A 67 -3.20 10.38 12.80
C THR A 67 -3.29 10.54 14.31
N LYS A 68 -2.30 11.16 14.92
CA LYS A 68 -2.27 11.33 16.36
C LYS A 68 -3.55 11.96 16.90
N TYR A 69 -4.14 12.87 16.14
CA TYR A 69 -5.36 13.53 16.54
C TYR A 69 -6.58 13.05 15.76
N MET A 70 -6.49 11.85 15.17
CA MET A 70 -7.58 11.23 14.43
C MET A 70 -7.87 9.86 15.05
N PRO A 71 -8.48 9.82 16.23
CA PRO A 71 -8.60 8.55 16.98
C PRO A 71 -9.44 7.49 16.28
N ASP A 72 -10.26 7.88 15.32
CA ASP A 72 -11.10 6.92 14.62
C ASP A 72 -10.37 6.18 13.50
N VAL A 73 -9.14 6.60 13.17
CA VAL A 73 -8.38 6.00 12.07
C VAL A 73 -7.37 5.02 12.64
N ARG A 74 -7.45 3.77 12.21
CA ARG A 74 -6.55 2.71 12.66
C ARG A 74 -5.63 2.30 11.52
N THR A 75 -4.35 2.08 11.83
CA THR A 75 -3.34 1.63 10.88
C THR A 75 -2.71 0.36 11.42
N ALA A 76 -2.50 -0.62 10.55
CA ALA A 76 -1.85 -1.87 10.94
C ALA A 76 -0.86 -2.32 9.89
N VAL A 77 0.02 -3.24 10.28
CA VAL A 77 1.08 -3.77 9.42
C VAL A 77 0.93 -5.28 9.33
N VAL A 78 1.07 -5.83 8.12
CA VAL A 78 1.12 -7.27 7.92
C VAL A 78 2.36 -7.63 7.10
N TYR A 79 3.01 -8.75 7.46
CA TYR A 79 4.21 -9.20 6.74
C TYR A 79 4.42 -10.68 7.02
N GLY A 80 5.25 -11.31 6.19
CA GLY A 80 5.53 -12.74 6.33
C GLY A 80 6.40 -13.04 7.54
N GLY A 81 6.49 -14.32 7.88
CA GLY A 81 7.34 -14.78 8.98
C GLY A 81 6.67 -14.82 10.33
N THR A 82 5.41 -14.41 10.42
CA THR A 82 4.65 -14.48 11.66
C THR A 82 3.38 -15.30 11.40
N SER A 83 2.61 -15.55 12.48
CA SER A 83 1.38 -16.29 12.33
C SER A 83 0.34 -15.49 11.57
N ILE A 84 -0.20 -16.07 10.51
CA ILE A 84 -1.24 -15.41 9.72
C ILE A 84 -2.55 -15.31 10.49
N ARG A 85 -2.71 -16.17 11.50
CA ARG A 85 -3.96 -16.22 12.28
C ARG A 85 -4.24 -14.91 13.00
N GLU A 86 -3.20 -14.25 13.49
CA GLU A 86 -3.40 -12.96 14.17
C GLU A 86 -3.88 -11.92 13.19
N ASP A 87 -3.33 -11.93 11.98
CA ASP A 87 -3.77 -10.99 10.95
C ASP A 87 -5.22 -11.26 10.57
N GLN A 88 -5.58 -12.54 10.42
CA GLN A 88 -6.94 -12.92 10.09
C GLN A 88 -7.93 -12.47 11.17
N ALA A 89 -7.56 -12.67 12.44
CA ALA A 89 -8.43 -12.28 13.55
C ALA A 89 -8.62 -10.76 13.61
N MET A 90 -7.55 -10.01 13.38
CA MET A 90 -7.61 -8.55 13.37
C MET A 90 -8.57 -8.07 12.27
N LEU A 91 -8.44 -8.63 11.08
CA LEU A 91 -9.26 -8.19 9.95
C LEU A 91 -10.73 -8.57 10.12
N ALA A 92 -11.00 -9.65 10.84
CA ALA A 92 -12.37 -10.11 11.06
C ALA A 92 -13.11 -9.32 12.14
N ASP A 93 -12.38 -8.63 12.99
CA ASP A 93 -12.96 -7.90 14.13
C ASP A 93 -13.18 -6.45 13.72
N LYS A 94 -14.44 -6.03 13.62
CA LYS A 94 -14.75 -4.68 13.17
C LYS A 94 -14.10 -3.59 14.02
N SER A 95 -13.93 -3.86 15.32
CA SER A 95 -13.36 -2.85 16.21
C SER A 95 -11.84 -2.76 16.08
N ARG A 96 -11.20 -3.76 15.49
CA ARG A 96 -9.75 -3.81 15.32
C ARG A 96 -9.31 -3.67 13.87
N CYS A 97 -10.20 -3.91 12.93
CA CYS A 97 -9.86 -3.88 11.51
C CYS A 97 -9.29 -2.51 11.14
N PRO A 98 -8.10 -2.48 10.54
CA PRO A 98 -7.49 -1.19 10.20
C PRO A 98 -8.18 -0.56 9.01
N HIS A 99 -8.18 0.75 8.99
CA HIS A 99 -8.62 1.50 7.81
C HIS A 99 -7.49 1.62 6.81
N ILE A 100 -6.25 1.60 7.30
CA ILE A 100 -5.04 1.67 6.50
C ILE A 100 -4.22 0.42 6.81
N LEU A 101 -4.00 -0.41 5.80
CA LEU A 101 -3.22 -1.62 5.96
C LEU A 101 -1.92 -1.48 5.17
N VAL A 102 -0.81 -1.54 5.88
CA VAL A 102 0.52 -1.47 5.28
C VAL A 102 1.11 -2.87 5.33
N GLY A 103 1.73 -3.31 4.24
CA GLY A 103 2.27 -4.65 4.29
C GLY A 103 3.17 -5.00 3.13
N THR A 104 3.79 -6.17 3.26
CA THR A 104 4.58 -6.76 2.18
C THR A 104 3.66 -7.59 1.28
N PRO A 105 4.01 -7.72 0.00
CA PRO A 105 3.06 -8.30 -0.97
C PRO A 105 2.65 -9.72 -0.66
N GLY A 106 3.59 -10.57 -0.21
CA GLY A 106 3.28 -11.98 0.01
C GLY A 106 2.20 -12.20 1.05
N ARG A 107 2.36 -11.60 2.23
CA ARG A 107 1.38 -11.76 3.30
C ARG A 107 0.07 -11.09 2.93
N MET A 108 0.14 -9.89 2.35
CA MET A 108 -1.08 -9.20 1.96
C MET A 108 -1.88 -10.02 0.96
N ASN A 109 -1.20 -10.59 -0.04
CA ASN A 109 -1.90 -11.39 -1.04
C ASN A 109 -2.44 -12.69 -0.45
N ALA A 110 -1.74 -13.30 0.50
CA ALA A 110 -2.26 -14.49 1.19
C ALA A 110 -3.58 -14.17 1.88
N LEU A 111 -3.67 -13.00 2.49
CA LEU A 111 -4.90 -12.57 3.16
C LEU A 111 -6.01 -12.25 2.17
N VAL A 112 -5.67 -11.78 0.99
CA VAL A 112 -6.64 -11.58 -0.08
C VAL A 112 -7.17 -12.92 -0.57
N ARG A 113 -6.27 -13.88 -0.80
CA ARG A 113 -6.64 -15.19 -1.32
C ARG A 113 -7.54 -15.96 -0.37
N ASP A 114 -7.29 -15.88 0.92
CA ASP A 114 -8.12 -16.60 1.88
C ASP A 114 -9.35 -15.80 2.31
N LYS A 115 -9.55 -14.63 1.70
CA LYS A 115 -10.71 -13.76 1.89
C LYS A 115 -10.78 -13.11 3.27
N SER A 116 -9.68 -13.15 4.01
CA SER A 116 -9.58 -12.40 5.26
C SER A 116 -9.52 -10.91 5.01
N LEU A 117 -8.76 -10.51 3.98
CA LEU A 117 -8.67 -9.11 3.58
C LEU A 117 -9.65 -8.88 2.45
N LYS A 118 -10.68 -8.09 2.72
CA LYS A 118 -11.69 -7.76 1.73
C LYS A 118 -11.33 -6.42 1.12
N CYS A 119 -11.12 -6.41 -0.18
CA CYS A 119 -10.62 -5.24 -0.87
C CYS A 119 -11.69 -4.41 -1.54
N GLY A 120 -12.95 -4.75 -1.35
CA GLY A 120 -14.04 -4.09 -2.06
C GLY A 120 -14.23 -2.62 -1.73
N GLU A 121 -13.73 -2.18 -0.58
CA GLU A 121 -13.90 -0.79 -0.15
C GLU A 121 -12.59 0.01 -0.24
N VAL A 122 -11.58 -0.53 -0.90
CA VAL A 122 -10.31 0.16 -1.04
C VAL A 122 -10.47 1.32 -2.02
N LYS A 123 -10.11 2.51 -1.55
CA LYS A 123 -10.20 3.73 -2.36
C LYS A 123 -8.83 4.30 -2.71
N HIS A 124 -7.79 3.82 -2.06
CA HIS A 124 -6.44 4.31 -2.29
C HIS A 124 -5.47 3.13 -2.24
N PHE A 125 -4.73 2.94 -3.31
CA PHE A 125 -3.75 1.86 -3.42
C PHE A 125 -2.37 2.49 -3.63
N VAL A 126 -1.43 2.18 -2.74
CA VAL A 126 -0.10 2.78 -2.78
C VAL A 126 0.95 1.68 -2.90
N VAL A 127 1.90 1.86 -3.81
CA VAL A 127 3.06 0.99 -3.91
C VAL A 127 4.29 1.86 -3.66
N ASP A 128 4.92 1.67 -2.50
CA ASP A 128 6.09 2.46 -2.15
C ASP A 128 7.35 1.72 -2.57
N GLU A 129 8.34 2.46 -3.03
CA GLU A 129 9.58 1.92 -3.59
C GLU A 129 9.25 0.87 -4.64
N CYS A 130 8.44 1.29 -5.59
CA CYS A 130 7.84 0.41 -6.58
C CYS A 130 8.88 -0.34 -7.42
N ASP A 131 9.99 0.30 -7.72
CA ASP A 131 11.06 -0.35 -8.48
C ASP A 131 11.58 -1.58 -7.74
N LYS A 132 11.69 -1.50 -6.41
CA LYS A 132 12.14 -2.66 -5.62
C LYS A 132 11.10 -3.77 -5.62
N VAL A 133 9.84 -3.42 -5.52
CA VAL A 133 8.76 -4.41 -5.51
C VAL A 133 8.69 -5.11 -6.87
N LEU A 134 8.76 -4.37 -7.96
CA LEU A 134 8.56 -4.93 -9.28
C LEU A 134 9.78 -5.67 -9.83
N ASP A 135 10.97 -5.42 -9.26
CA ASP A 135 12.16 -6.17 -9.65
C ASP A 135 12.11 -7.62 -9.19
N ASN A 136 11.31 -7.92 -8.18
CA ASN A 136 11.13 -9.28 -7.70
C ASN A 136 9.89 -9.87 -8.36
N LEU A 137 10.05 -10.96 -9.10
CA LEU A 137 8.96 -11.53 -9.88
C LEU A 137 7.78 -11.97 -9.00
N GLU A 138 8.08 -12.59 -7.86
CA GLU A 138 7.03 -13.03 -6.95
C GLU A 138 6.26 -11.85 -6.37
N MET A 139 6.98 -10.82 -5.93
CA MET A 139 6.33 -9.64 -5.39
C MET A 139 5.47 -8.95 -6.44
N ARG A 140 5.97 -8.88 -7.67
CA ARG A 140 5.21 -8.28 -8.77
C ARG A 140 3.90 -9.01 -8.99
N ARG A 141 3.94 -10.35 -8.98
CA ARG A 141 2.73 -11.14 -9.15
C ARG A 141 1.75 -10.91 -8.02
N ASP A 142 2.27 -10.89 -6.78
CA ASP A 142 1.43 -10.66 -5.63
C ASP A 142 0.76 -9.31 -5.69
N VAL A 143 1.52 -8.26 -6.04
CA VAL A 143 0.97 -6.91 -6.13
C VAL A 143 -0.11 -6.86 -7.22
N GLN A 144 0.13 -7.50 -8.35
CA GLN A 144 -0.85 -7.51 -9.43
C GLN A 144 -2.14 -8.20 -9.02
N GLU A 145 -2.03 -9.32 -8.27
CA GLU A 145 -3.21 -10.00 -7.76
C GLU A 145 -3.98 -9.14 -6.77
N ILE A 146 -3.26 -8.51 -5.84
CA ILE A 146 -3.91 -7.64 -4.88
C ILE A 146 -4.62 -6.50 -5.61
N PHE A 147 -3.93 -5.91 -6.56
CA PHE A 147 -4.49 -4.79 -7.31
C PHE A 147 -5.79 -5.18 -8.02
N ARG A 148 -5.80 -6.37 -8.62
CA ARG A 148 -6.99 -6.83 -9.35
C ARG A 148 -8.16 -7.10 -8.42
N SER A 149 -7.91 -7.32 -7.14
CA SER A 149 -8.98 -7.56 -6.17
C SER A 149 -9.59 -6.27 -5.61
N THR A 150 -8.96 -5.12 -5.90
CA THR A 150 -9.49 -3.83 -5.45
C THR A 150 -10.44 -3.26 -6.50
N PRO A 151 -11.28 -2.29 -6.12
CA PRO A 151 -12.23 -1.71 -7.08
C PRO A 151 -11.51 -1.08 -8.26
N HIS A 152 -12.17 -1.08 -9.40
CA HIS A 152 -11.63 -0.44 -10.59
C HIS A 152 -11.47 1.06 -10.37
N HIS A 153 -12.41 1.67 -9.69
CA HIS A 153 -12.38 3.10 -9.42
C HIS A 153 -11.70 3.36 -8.08
N LYS A 154 -10.44 3.77 -8.14
CA LYS A 154 -9.65 4.08 -6.96
C LYS A 154 -8.50 4.99 -7.35
N GLN A 155 -7.92 5.63 -6.36
CA GLN A 155 -6.72 6.41 -6.57
C GLN A 155 -5.49 5.53 -6.37
N VAL A 156 -4.52 5.63 -7.26
CA VAL A 156 -3.30 4.83 -7.19
C VAL A 156 -2.11 5.77 -7.12
N THR A 157 -1.23 5.52 -6.15
CA THR A 157 -0.01 6.29 -5.99
C THR A 157 1.17 5.33 -6.00
N VAL A 158 2.19 5.67 -6.78
CA VAL A 158 3.39 4.86 -6.89
C VAL A 158 4.59 5.76 -6.60
N SER A 159 5.50 5.30 -5.76
CA SER A 159 6.73 6.02 -5.51
C SER A 159 7.92 5.13 -5.84
N TYR A 160 9.03 5.73 -6.20
CA TYR A 160 10.25 5.04 -6.58
C TYR A 160 11.32 5.28 -5.54
N THR A 161 12.25 4.33 -5.42
CA THR A 161 13.39 4.50 -4.52
C THR A 161 14.23 5.69 -4.95
N HIS A 162 14.47 5.79 -6.26
CA HIS A 162 15.25 6.88 -6.83
C HIS A 162 15.02 6.91 -8.32
N LEU A 163 15.33 8.04 -8.94
CA LEU A 163 15.28 8.14 -10.39
C LEU A 163 16.49 7.44 -10.97
N ARG A 164 16.28 6.59 -11.95
CA ARG A 164 17.37 5.92 -12.62
C ARG A 164 17.91 6.78 -13.74
N ALA A 165 19.21 6.63 -13.99
CA ALA A 165 19.87 7.48 -14.97
C ALA A 165 19.25 7.37 -16.35
N HIS A 166 18.90 6.16 -16.78
CA HIS A 166 18.33 6.00 -18.10
C HIS A 166 16.95 6.62 -18.22
N GLU A 167 16.26 6.76 -17.11
CA GLU A 167 14.94 7.39 -17.11
C GLU A 167 15.09 8.89 -17.26
N THR A 168 16.13 9.46 -16.66
CA THR A 168 16.34 10.89 -16.76
C THR A 168 16.93 11.29 -18.08
N ARG A 169 17.58 10.39 -18.77
CA ARG A 169 18.12 10.71 -20.07
C ARG A 169 17.07 10.75 -21.16
N GLY A 170 16.00 10.15 -20.94
CA GLY A 170 14.89 10.19 -21.86
C GLY A 170 15.03 9.30 -23.02
#